data_2bebe29c1fc146753eab3a27dc853605
#
_entry.id   2bebe29c1fc146753eab3a27dc853605
#
_cell.length_a   1.000
_cell.length_b   1.000
_cell.length_c   1.000
_cell.angle_alpha   90.00
_cell.angle_beta   90.00
_cell.angle_gamma   90.00
#
_symmetry.space_group_name_H-M   'P 1'
#
loop_
_entity.id
_entity.type
_entity.pdbx_description
1 polymer ?
#
loop_
_entity_poly.entity_id
_entity_poly.type
_entity_poly.pdbx_seq_one_letter_code
_entity_poly.pdbx_strand_id
1 'polypeptide(L)'
;MVKSELITKIANKQQSLSPKDVELGVNLMLECMSDNLGKGERIEIRGFGSFCLHYRPPRKAHNPKTGTRVFTEAKYTPHFKPGKDLRERVNASRAQVPITGSEQHEGDDDPDHQQL
;
A
#
# COMPACT_ATOMS: atom_id res chain seq x y z
N MET A 1 -7.67 -6.84 -7.04
CA MET A 1 -8.86 -5.96 -6.84
C MET A 1 -8.46 -4.53 -7.11
N VAL A 2 -9.16 -3.88 -8.01
CA VAL A 2 -8.96 -2.46 -8.29
C VAL A 2 -10.01 -1.62 -7.57
N LYS A 3 -9.83 -0.30 -7.55
CA LYS A 3 -10.73 0.60 -6.80
C LYS A 3 -12.19 0.45 -7.21
N SER A 4 -12.47 0.33 -8.51
CA SER A 4 -13.84 0.17 -9.00
C SER A 4 -14.50 -1.11 -8.50
N GLU A 5 -13.74 -2.19 -8.40
CA GLU A 5 -14.23 -3.45 -7.84
C GLU A 5 -14.52 -3.33 -6.35
N LEU A 6 -13.67 -2.63 -5.62
CA LEU A 6 -13.90 -2.35 -4.20
C LEU A 6 -15.20 -1.58 -3.99
N ILE A 7 -15.42 -0.54 -4.77
CA ILE A 7 -16.65 0.26 -4.73
C ILE A 7 -17.87 -0.62 -4.99
N THR A 8 -17.81 -1.47 -6.01
CA THR A 8 -18.90 -2.38 -6.35
C THR A 8 -19.19 -3.37 -5.21
N LYS A 9 -18.15 -3.94 -4.61
CA LYS A 9 -18.32 -4.86 -3.50
C LYS A 9 -18.96 -4.21 -2.28
N ILE A 10 -18.57 -2.97 -1.98
CA ILE A 10 -19.15 -2.23 -0.86
C ILE A 10 -20.61 -1.88 -1.17
N ALA A 11 -20.89 -1.41 -2.39
CA ALA A 11 -22.27 -1.08 -2.79
C ALA A 11 -23.19 -2.27 -2.71
N ASN A 12 -22.70 -3.46 -3.04
CA ASN A 12 -23.49 -4.70 -2.95
C ASN A 12 -23.76 -5.13 -1.52
N LYS A 13 -22.83 -4.85 -0.60
CA LYS A 13 -22.99 -5.18 0.82
C LYS A 13 -23.80 -4.14 1.58
N GLN A 14 -23.80 -2.92 1.10
CA GLN A 14 -24.43 -1.78 1.77
C GLN A 14 -25.46 -1.17 0.82
N GLN A 15 -26.72 -1.65 0.92
CA GLN A 15 -27.76 -1.27 -0.02
C GLN A 15 -28.52 0.00 0.37
N SER A 16 -28.27 0.52 1.56
CA SER A 16 -28.93 1.76 2.00
C SER A 16 -28.33 3.02 1.36
N LEU A 17 -27.16 2.89 0.71
CA LEU A 17 -26.53 3.97 -0.02
C LEU A 17 -26.53 3.66 -1.52
N SER A 18 -26.64 4.72 -2.33
CA SER A 18 -26.52 4.55 -3.77
C SER A 18 -25.09 4.19 -4.15
N PRO A 19 -24.86 3.49 -5.27
CA PRO A 19 -23.49 3.23 -5.74
C PRO A 19 -22.67 4.51 -5.90
N LYS A 20 -23.31 5.60 -6.30
CA LYS A 20 -22.64 6.90 -6.44
C LYS A 20 -22.18 7.46 -5.09
N ASP A 21 -22.99 7.30 -4.06
CA ASP A 21 -22.61 7.73 -2.70
C ASP A 21 -21.48 6.88 -2.14
N VAL A 22 -21.48 5.56 -2.42
CA VAL A 22 -20.39 4.69 -2.03
C VAL A 22 -19.08 5.10 -2.72
N GLU A 23 -19.14 5.39 -4.02
CA GLU A 23 -17.99 5.88 -4.76
C GLU A 23 -17.43 7.17 -4.17
N LEU A 24 -18.32 8.11 -3.85
CA LEU A 24 -17.91 9.37 -3.21
C LEU A 24 -17.24 9.11 -1.87
N GLY A 25 -17.81 8.24 -1.06
CA GLY A 25 -17.25 7.91 0.25
C GLY A 25 -15.87 7.28 0.16
N VAL A 26 -15.69 6.33 -0.75
CA VAL A 26 -14.38 5.69 -0.97
C VAL A 26 -13.35 6.71 -1.43
N ASN A 27 -13.71 7.56 -2.38
CA ASN A 27 -12.81 8.59 -2.88
C ASN A 27 -12.43 9.60 -1.79
N LEU A 28 -13.38 9.98 -0.94
CA LEU A 28 -13.10 10.89 0.17
C LEU A 28 -12.15 10.27 1.19
N MET A 29 -12.31 8.98 1.51
CA MET A 29 -11.40 8.28 2.41
C MET A 29 -9.98 8.25 1.87
N LEU A 30 -9.82 7.89 0.60
CA LEU A 30 -8.51 7.82 -0.04
C LEU A 30 -7.86 9.19 -0.14
N GLU A 31 -8.63 10.23 -0.45
CA GLU A 31 -8.13 11.59 -0.50
C GLU A 31 -7.68 12.07 0.88
N CYS A 32 -8.46 11.80 1.91
CA CYS A 32 -8.11 12.15 3.28
C CYS A 32 -6.80 11.47 3.72
N MET A 33 -6.63 10.20 3.37
CA MET A 33 -5.40 9.47 3.66
C MET A 33 -4.21 10.05 2.89
N SER A 34 -4.42 10.38 1.63
CA SER A 34 -3.38 10.99 0.79
C SER A 34 -2.93 12.33 1.35
N ASP A 35 -3.88 13.17 1.77
CA ASP A 35 -3.57 14.46 2.36
C ASP A 35 -2.79 14.33 3.65
N ASN A 36 -3.17 13.36 4.48
CA ASN A 36 -2.49 13.11 5.74
C ASN A 36 -1.03 12.70 5.54
N LEU A 37 -0.82 11.76 4.62
CA LEU A 37 0.53 11.32 4.28
C LEU A 37 1.34 12.44 3.61
N GLY A 38 0.68 13.27 2.80
CA GLY A 38 1.31 14.42 2.18
C GLY A 38 1.80 15.46 3.18
N LYS A 39 1.24 15.47 4.38
CA LYS A 39 1.68 16.34 5.49
C LYS A 39 2.73 15.68 6.37
N GLY A 40 3.16 14.48 6.04
CA GLY A 40 4.14 13.74 6.82
C GLY A 40 3.57 13.03 8.04
N GLU A 41 2.26 12.92 8.14
CA GLU A 41 1.61 12.30 9.28
C GLU A 41 1.40 10.80 9.07
N ARG A 42 1.39 10.07 10.16
CA ARG A 42 1.14 8.64 10.17
C ARG A 42 -0.36 8.36 10.24
N ILE A 43 -0.79 7.29 9.55
CA ILE A 43 -2.16 6.81 9.64
C ILE A 43 -2.15 5.47 10.35
N GLU A 44 -2.99 5.31 11.36
CA GLU A 44 -3.13 4.06 12.06
C GLU A 44 -4.58 3.61 12.00
N ILE A 45 -4.82 2.42 11.41
CA ILE A 45 -6.15 1.83 11.31
C ILE A 45 -6.13 0.56 12.15
N ARG A 46 -6.71 0.66 13.33
CA ARG A 46 -6.72 -0.45 14.28
C ARG A 46 -7.42 -1.67 13.67
N GLY A 47 -6.80 -2.83 13.79
CA GLY A 47 -7.30 -4.07 13.22
C GLY A 47 -6.90 -4.30 11.75
N PHE A 48 -6.28 -3.31 11.12
CA PHE A 48 -5.86 -3.42 9.73
C PHE A 48 -4.36 -3.23 9.56
N GLY A 49 -3.85 -2.06 9.91
CA GLY A 49 -2.44 -1.75 9.78
C GLY A 49 -2.18 -0.26 9.87
N SER A 50 -0.97 0.13 9.55
CA SER A 50 -0.56 1.52 9.61
C SER A 50 0.21 1.92 8.36
N PHE A 51 0.05 3.19 7.97
CA PHE A 51 0.80 3.82 6.90
C PHE A 51 1.72 4.86 7.51
N CYS A 52 2.98 4.86 7.10
CA CYS A 52 3.96 5.85 7.51
C CYS A 52 4.86 6.19 6.33
N LEU A 53 5.65 7.25 6.48
CA LEU A 53 6.60 7.64 5.44
C LEU A 53 7.99 7.14 5.80
N HIS A 54 8.69 6.66 4.81
CA HIS A 54 10.09 6.28 4.93
C HIS A 54 10.95 7.26 4.13
N TYR A 55 11.99 7.74 4.76
CA TYR A 55 12.96 8.58 4.08
C TYR A 55 13.91 7.71 3.27
N ARG A 56 14.04 8.04 2.00
CA ARG A 56 14.99 7.40 1.10
C ARG A 56 16.09 8.41 0.78
N PRO A 57 17.33 8.19 1.27
CA PRO A 57 18.42 9.14 1.00
C PRO A 57 18.80 9.15 -0.48
N PRO A 58 19.49 10.20 -0.93
CA PRO A 58 20.02 10.22 -2.29
C PRO A 58 20.98 9.07 -2.49
N ARG A 59 20.95 8.47 -3.65
CA ARG A 59 21.88 7.38 -3.98
C ARG A 59 22.26 7.43 -5.45
N LYS A 60 23.43 6.84 -5.73
CA LYS A 60 23.87 6.62 -7.09
C LYS A 60 23.32 5.29 -7.57
N ALA A 61 22.65 5.29 -8.71
CA ALA A 61 22.13 4.10 -9.34
C ALA A 61 22.64 4.02 -10.76
N HIS A 62 22.54 2.84 -11.37
CA HIS A 62 22.87 2.65 -12.77
C HIS A 62 21.61 2.39 -13.57
N ASN A 63 21.51 2.99 -14.75
CA ASN A 63 20.47 2.64 -15.69
C ASN A 63 20.80 1.25 -16.25
N PRO A 64 19.98 0.23 -16.02
CA PRO A 64 20.27 -1.13 -16.47
C PRO A 64 20.34 -1.28 -18.00
N LYS A 65 19.73 -0.35 -18.75
CA LYS A 65 19.73 -0.40 -20.22
C LYS A 65 20.96 0.24 -20.84
N THR A 66 21.51 1.30 -20.23
CA THR A 66 22.61 2.07 -20.82
C THR A 66 23.89 1.99 -20.00
N GLY A 67 23.83 1.48 -18.78
CA GLY A 67 24.96 1.46 -17.87
C GLY A 67 25.31 2.85 -17.31
N THR A 68 24.56 3.88 -17.67
CA THR A 68 24.80 5.24 -17.24
C THR A 68 24.50 5.41 -15.75
N ARG A 69 25.38 6.11 -15.05
CA ARG A 69 25.13 6.46 -13.64
C ARG A 69 24.03 7.48 -13.54
N VAL A 70 23.01 7.17 -12.75
CA VAL A 70 21.89 8.06 -12.49
C VAL A 70 21.92 8.40 -11.01
N PHE A 71 21.72 9.67 -10.71
CA PHE A 71 21.63 10.16 -9.33
C PHE A 71 20.15 10.22 -8.94
N THR A 72 19.78 9.47 -7.89
CA THR A 72 18.43 9.50 -7.35
C THR A 72 18.40 10.48 -6.18
N GLU A 73 17.51 11.47 -6.27
CA GLU A 73 17.35 12.46 -5.21
C GLU A 73 16.70 11.85 -3.98
N ALA A 74 16.87 12.49 -2.83
CA ALA A 74 16.19 12.12 -1.61
C ALA A 74 14.68 12.22 -1.80
N LYS A 75 13.95 11.25 -1.23
CA LYS A 75 12.49 11.25 -1.31
C LYS A 75 11.89 10.56 -0.11
N TYR A 76 10.60 10.82 0.11
CA TYR A 76 9.80 10.09 1.09
C TYR A 76 8.88 9.13 0.34
N THR A 77 8.79 7.91 0.82
CA THR A 77 7.90 6.91 0.23
C THR A 77 6.91 6.42 1.26
N PRO A 78 5.62 6.28 0.90
CA PRO A 78 4.66 5.66 1.79
C PRO A 78 4.99 4.17 1.99
N HIS A 79 4.81 3.72 3.22
CA HIS A 79 5.02 2.34 3.58
C HIS A 79 3.82 1.84 4.39
N PHE A 80 3.33 0.67 4.05
CA PHE A 80 2.23 0.03 4.78
C PHE A 80 2.78 -1.12 5.62
N LYS A 81 2.46 -1.09 6.92
CA LYS A 81 2.77 -2.19 7.83
C LYS A 81 1.46 -2.82 8.29
N PRO A 82 1.23 -4.11 7.96
CA PRO A 82 0.01 -4.77 8.39
C PRO A 82 -0.04 -4.94 9.90
N GLY A 83 -1.25 -4.86 10.46
CA GLY A 83 -1.47 -5.20 11.84
C GLY A 83 -1.44 -6.71 12.06
N LYS A 84 -1.49 -7.10 13.33
CA LYS A 84 -1.41 -8.51 13.70
C LYS A 84 -2.52 -9.35 13.06
N ASP A 85 -3.75 -8.87 13.13
CA ASP A 85 -4.90 -9.62 12.62
C ASP A 85 -4.83 -9.85 11.12
N LEU A 86 -4.49 -8.81 10.37
CA LEU A 86 -4.34 -8.93 8.91
C LEU A 86 -3.20 -9.88 8.56
N ARG A 87 -2.07 -9.75 9.23
CA ARG A 87 -0.91 -10.59 8.99
C ARG A 87 -1.21 -12.05 9.27
N GLU A 88 -1.88 -12.36 10.37
CA GLU A 88 -2.26 -13.72 10.72
C GLU A 88 -3.25 -14.30 9.73
N ARG A 89 -4.21 -13.50 9.29
CA ARG A 89 -5.21 -13.93 8.32
C ARG A 89 -4.59 -14.29 6.97
N VAL A 90 -3.65 -13.50 6.51
CA VAL A 90 -2.92 -13.77 5.27
C VAL A 90 -2.08 -15.03 5.40
N ASN A 91 -1.37 -15.18 6.51
CA ASN A 91 -0.55 -16.37 6.76
C ASN A 91 -1.38 -17.65 6.88
N ALA A 92 -2.54 -17.58 7.50
CA ALA A 92 -3.41 -18.74 7.68
C ALA A 92 -3.93 -19.27 6.34
N SER A 93 -4.10 -18.43 5.34
CA SER A 93 -4.62 -18.84 4.05
C SER A 93 -3.55 -19.28 3.05
N ARG A 94 -2.28 -19.11 3.38
CA ARG A 94 -1.16 -19.33 2.43
C ARG A 94 -1.09 -20.75 1.87
N ALA A 95 -1.50 -21.75 2.64
CA ALA A 95 -1.45 -23.15 2.22
C ALA A 95 -2.67 -23.56 1.37
N GLN A 96 -3.72 -22.76 1.38
CA GLN A 96 -4.98 -23.09 0.73
C GLN A 96 -5.24 -22.23 -0.50
N VAL A 97 -4.63 -21.04 -0.57
CA VAL A 97 -4.84 -20.10 -1.64
C VAL A 97 -3.50 -19.74 -2.26
N PRO A 98 -3.32 -19.96 -3.57
CA PRO A 98 -2.08 -19.56 -4.22
C PRO A 98 -1.94 -18.05 -4.23
N ILE A 99 -0.69 -17.61 -4.04
CA ILE A 99 -0.38 -16.19 -4.08
C ILE A 99 -0.32 -15.76 -5.54
N THR A 100 -1.15 -14.78 -5.90
CA THR A 100 -1.17 -14.22 -7.24
C THR A 100 -0.38 -12.92 -7.27
N GLY A 101 0.36 -12.69 -8.34
CA GLY A 101 1.12 -11.46 -8.51
C GLY A 101 2.45 -11.42 -7.74
N SER A 102 2.89 -12.56 -7.20
CA SER A 102 4.13 -12.61 -6.43
C SER A 102 5.41 -12.62 -7.27
N GLU A 103 5.27 -12.87 -8.56
CA GLU A 103 6.42 -13.06 -9.45
C GLU A 103 7.23 -11.80 -9.71
N GLN A 104 6.75 -10.67 -9.27
CA GLN A 104 7.29 -9.39 -9.67
C GLN A 104 8.02 -8.65 -8.55
N HIS A 105 8.17 -9.30 -7.41
CA HIS A 105 8.76 -8.65 -6.25
C HIS A 105 10.11 -9.23 -5.85
N GLU A 106 10.70 -10.01 -6.72
CA GLU A 106 12.08 -10.42 -6.52
C GLU A 106 12.98 -9.18 -6.62
N GLY A 107 13.43 -8.71 -5.50
CA GLY A 107 14.28 -7.54 -5.46
C GLY A 107 13.71 -6.33 -4.75
N ASP A 108 12.47 -6.40 -4.30
CA ASP A 108 11.93 -5.42 -3.38
C ASP A 108 12.42 -5.77 -1.98
N ASP A 109 13.71 -5.71 -1.80
CA ASP A 109 14.32 -5.76 -0.48
C ASP A 109 13.97 -4.46 0.22
N ASP A 110 12.79 -4.47 0.83
CA ASP A 110 12.43 -3.39 1.72
C ASP A 110 13.38 -3.48 2.92
N PRO A 111 14.19 -2.43 3.18
CA PRO A 111 15.10 -2.45 4.32
C PRO A 111 14.40 -2.70 5.65
N ASP A 112 13.10 -2.48 5.71
CA ASP A 112 12.32 -2.70 6.91
C ASP A 112 12.14 -4.16 7.26
N HIS A 113 12.26 -5.07 6.31
CA HIS A 113 12.24 -6.49 6.60
C HIS A 113 13.44 -6.94 7.41
N GLN A 114 14.51 -6.18 7.37
CA GLN A 114 15.74 -6.51 8.11
C GLN A 114 15.73 -5.96 9.53
N GLN A 115 14.81 -5.09 9.87
CA GLN A 115 14.71 -4.49 11.21
C GLN A 115 13.70 -5.19 12.12
N LEU A 116 13.07 -6.20 11.61
CA LEU A 116 12.19 -7.05 12.38
C LEU A 116 12.94 -8.28 12.86
#